data_14cdd74904a16bc211fe503e70400d72
#
_entry.id   14cdd74904a16bc211fe503e70400d72
#
_cell.length_a   1.000
_cell.length_b   1.000
_cell.length_c   1.000
_cell.angle_alpha   90.00
_cell.angle_beta   90.00
_cell.angle_gamma   90.00
#
_symmetry.space_group_name_H-M   'P 1'
#
loop_
_entity.id
_entity.type
_entity.pdbx_description
1 polymer ?
#
loop_
_entity_poly.entity_id
_entity_poly.type
_entity_poly.pdbx_seq_one_letter_code
_entity_poly.pdbx_strand_id
1 'polypeptide(L)'
;MEKNEFKFTIYFYFLPLMVVCLSHNLNSKMHRDNMRNIAFLLGSTLFLTTQVQADLVINGQSVAVNTTEQKILDLNASNNFQMCIANLKTQAMNSGVSSSTFDRYTQNLTPDYSVIEKLNYQPEFSTPIWDYLSGLVDIERIELGKQKIQQHRDVLNKVSATYGVPAETVVAVWGVESNYGSISGKNDLLQSLGTLSCEGRRQSFFRGEFFAAMRILQRGDLTQDQLKGSWAGAFGHTQFMPSTYEELAVDFDGDGRRDLVSSTTDALASTANFLKKRGWQTGQPWGFEVKVPEGFSISGESRRNKKSLSSWVERGVVRADGSPIIQANLAESSQAGLMSPAGENGPLFLVFKNFDAIYSYNAAESYALAIAHLSDRLQGASGFVKEWPTNDAGTSRTERREIQAYLLSRGYSIGDVDGLIGDKTRQAIRQEQMHFGLSPTGRAGQLILRAIRDQNAKKMMK
;
A
#
# COMPACT_ATOMS: atom_id res chain seq x y z
N MET A 1 -19.82 26.53 35.42
CA MET A 1 -18.50 25.92 35.19
C MET A 1 -18.68 24.96 34.04
N GLU A 2 -18.45 25.48 32.82
CA GLU A 2 -18.68 24.79 31.56
C GLU A 2 -17.48 23.87 31.22
N LYS A 3 -17.78 22.63 30.88
CA LYS A 3 -16.82 21.68 30.31
C LYS A 3 -16.77 21.92 28.80
N ASN A 4 -15.68 22.48 28.30
CA ASN A 4 -15.36 22.51 26.88
C ASN A 4 -14.89 21.13 26.41
N GLU A 5 -15.76 20.43 25.68
CA GLU A 5 -15.38 19.28 24.87
C GLU A 5 -14.83 19.76 23.53
N PHE A 6 -13.54 19.56 23.30
CA PHE A 6 -12.94 19.73 21.97
C PHE A 6 -13.25 18.50 21.11
N LYS A 7 -14.22 18.63 20.20
CA LYS A 7 -14.46 17.67 19.12
C LYS A 7 -13.55 18.01 17.93
N PHE A 8 -12.56 17.18 17.69
CA PHE A 8 -11.84 17.20 16.41
C PHE A 8 -12.67 16.46 15.36
N THR A 9 -13.30 17.20 14.47
CA THR A 9 -13.98 16.68 13.29
C THR A 9 -13.02 16.82 12.11
N ILE A 10 -12.45 15.71 11.65
CA ILE A 10 -11.67 15.68 10.41
C ILE A 10 -12.66 15.55 9.25
N TYR A 11 -12.84 16.64 8.50
CA TYR A 11 -13.58 16.64 7.24
C TYR A 11 -12.68 16.18 6.11
N PHE A 12 -12.98 15.02 5.55
CA PHE A 12 -12.47 14.60 4.25
C PHE A 12 -13.33 15.23 3.16
N TYR A 13 -12.79 16.23 2.46
CA TYR A 13 -13.41 16.74 1.23
C TYR A 13 -13.02 15.83 0.05
N PHE A 14 -13.96 15.01 -0.39
CA PHE A 14 -13.97 14.43 -1.72
C PHE A 14 -14.63 15.43 -2.66
N LEU A 15 -13.90 16.02 -3.60
CA LEU A 15 -14.48 16.66 -4.77
C LEU A 15 -14.37 15.70 -5.96
N PRO A 16 -15.49 15.26 -6.55
CA PRO A 16 -15.46 14.64 -7.87
C PRO A 16 -15.35 15.75 -8.93
N LEU A 17 -14.36 15.63 -9.82
CA LEU A 17 -14.30 16.41 -11.05
C LEU A 17 -15.48 16.00 -11.96
N MET A 18 -16.49 16.82 -11.97
CA MET A 18 -17.56 16.78 -12.97
C MET A 18 -17.05 17.53 -14.20
N VAL A 19 -16.78 16.80 -15.28
CA VAL A 19 -16.62 17.38 -16.61
C VAL A 19 -18.00 17.78 -17.10
N VAL A 20 -18.33 19.07 -17.04
CA VAL A 20 -19.54 19.63 -17.65
C VAL A 20 -19.19 20.05 -19.07
N CYS A 21 -19.66 19.29 -20.06
CA CYS A 21 -19.79 19.75 -21.42
C CYS A 21 -20.90 20.79 -21.50
N LEU A 22 -20.54 22.07 -21.54
CA LEU A 22 -21.46 23.16 -21.91
C LEU A 22 -21.39 23.40 -23.41
N SER A 23 -22.34 22.81 -24.14
CA SER A 23 -22.73 23.27 -25.46
C SER A 23 -23.62 24.50 -25.30
N HIS A 24 -23.13 25.68 -25.64
CA HIS A 24 -23.97 26.86 -25.84
C HIS A 24 -23.82 27.38 -27.25
N ASN A 25 -24.92 27.26 -28.00
CA ASN A 25 -25.20 28.00 -29.22
C ASN A 25 -25.14 29.51 -28.93
N LEU A 26 -24.31 30.23 -29.64
CA LEU A 26 -24.41 31.67 -29.81
C LEU A 26 -24.22 32.03 -31.29
N ASN A 27 -25.39 32.17 -31.95
CA ASN A 27 -25.50 32.94 -33.17
C ASN A 27 -25.46 34.42 -32.81
N SER A 28 -24.44 35.14 -33.21
CA SER A 28 -24.59 36.56 -33.52
C SER A 28 -23.48 37.01 -34.45
N LYS A 29 -23.93 37.66 -35.52
CA LYS A 29 -23.11 38.31 -36.56
C LYS A 29 -22.18 39.37 -35.94
N MET A 30 -20.89 39.28 -36.23
CA MET A 30 -20.01 40.42 -36.12
C MET A 30 -18.99 40.45 -37.22
N HIS A 31 -18.75 41.63 -37.74
CA HIS A 31 -18.10 42.10 -38.95
C HIS A 31 -16.72 41.49 -39.28
N ARG A 32 -16.50 41.32 -40.59
CA ARG A 32 -15.34 40.71 -41.29
C ARG A 32 -14.07 41.57 -41.38
N ASP A 33 -13.90 42.65 -40.62
CA ASP A 33 -12.81 43.61 -40.90
C ASP A 33 -11.66 43.66 -39.91
N ASN A 34 -11.60 42.77 -38.90
CA ASN A 34 -10.52 42.78 -37.89
C ASN A 34 -9.65 41.49 -37.82
N MET A 35 -9.69 40.64 -38.84
CA MET A 35 -8.90 39.37 -38.83
C MET A 35 -7.56 39.48 -39.59
N ARG A 36 -7.16 40.65 -40.05
CA ARG A 36 -5.86 40.80 -40.80
C ARG A 36 -4.67 41.21 -39.93
N ASN A 37 -4.89 41.71 -38.72
CA ASN A 37 -3.78 42.22 -37.88
C ASN A 37 -3.38 41.31 -36.70
N ILE A 38 -4.06 40.15 -36.50
CA ILE A 38 -3.70 39.17 -35.44
C ILE A 38 -2.82 38.03 -36.01
N ALA A 39 -2.81 37.85 -37.35
CA ALA A 39 -2.00 36.79 -38.00
C ALA A 39 -0.53 37.14 -38.14
N PHE A 40 -0.10 38.41 -37.88
CA PHE A 40 1.30 38.81 -38.02
C PHE A 40 2.11 38.87 -36.74
N LEU A 41 1.46 38.63 -35.56
CA LEU A 41 2.16 38.61 -34.27
C LEU A 41 2.29 37.20 -33.65
N LEU A 42 1.74 36.16 -34.31
CA LEU A 42 1.90 34.77 -33.93
C LEU A 42 2.82 33.97 -34.88
N GLY A 43 3.34 34.62 -35.90
CA GLY A 43 4.23 34.02 -36.91
C GLY A 43 5.72 34.08 -36.59
N SER A 44 6.14 34.78 -35.53
CA SER A 44 7.56 34.99 -35.22
C SER A 44 8.08 34.31 -33.97
N THR A 45 7.27 33.47 -33.30
CA THR A 45 7.69 32.68 -32.14
C THR A 45 7.58 31.15 -32.34
N LEU A 46 7.32 30.68 -33.57
CA LEU A 46 7.23 29.24 -33.87
C LEU A 46 8.38 28.73 -34.77
N PHE A 47 9.53 29.38 -34.73
CA PHE A 47 10.74 28.92 -35.42
C PHE A 47 11.91 28.95 -34.44
N LEU A 48 11.91 28.08 -33.44
CA LEU A 48 13.13 27.70 -32.70
C LEU A 48 12.76 26.64 -31.67
N THR A 49 12.48 25.40 -32.08
CA THR A 49 12.74 24.16 -31.31
C THR A 49 12.40 22.94 -32.18
N THR A 50 13.01 22.82 -33.36
CA THR A 50 13.31 21.48 -33.88
C THR A 50 14.81 21.30 -33.70
N GLN A 51 15.24 20.92 -32.52
CA GLN A 51 16.57 20.34 -32.39
C GLN A 51 16.50 18.94 -32.95
N VAL A 52 17.09 18.78 -34.13
CA VAL A 52 17.47 17.51 -34.70
C VAL A 52 18.45 16.89 -33.72
N GLN A 53 18.04 15.76 -33.09
CA GLN A 53 18.96 14.88 -32.38
C GLN A 53 19.87 14.25 -33.44
N ALA A 54 20.99 14.85 -33.68
CA ALA A 54 22.05 14.28 -34.50
C ALA A 54 22.92 13.43 -33.59
N ASP A 55 22.67 12.12 -33.61
CA ASP A 55 23.61 11.15 -33.05
C ASP A 55 24.92 11.21 -33.85
N LEU A 56 25.94 11.79 -33.26
CA LEU A 56 27.27 11.74 -33.81
C LEU A 56 27.86 10.36 -33.54
N VAL A 57 27.80 9.48 -34.50
CA VAL A 57 28.44 8.17 -34.45
C VAL A 57 29.90 8.31 -34.86
N ILE A 58 30.81 8.25 -33.90
CA ILE A 58 32.25 8.12 -34.15
C ILE A 58 32.66 6.69 -33.74
N ASN A 59 33.17 5.94 -34.69
CA ASN A 59 33.67 4.57 -34.50
C ASN A 59 32.67 3.54 -33.98
N GLY A 60 31.40 3.59 -34.35
CA GLY A 60 30.43 2.54 -34.04
C GLY A 60 29.98 2.44 -32.57
N GLN A 61 30.31 3.43 -31.72
CA GLN A 61 29.80 3.56 -30.36
C GLN A 61 28.96 4.83 -30.25
N SER A 62 27.73 4.69 -29.77
CA SER A 62 26.86 5.79 -29.37
C SER A 62 27.43 6.45 -28.10
N VAL A 63 28.05 7.61 -28.25
CA VAL A 63 28.46 8.45 -27.13
C VAL A 63 27.23 9.21 -26.70
N ALA A 64 26.67 8.85 -25.51
CA ALA A 64 25.63 9.64 -24.86
C ALA A 64 26.21 11.04 -24.58
N VAL A 65 25.83 12.03 -25.39
CA VAL A 65 26.17 13.44 -25.15
C VAL A 65 25.33 13.87 -23.94
N ASN A 66 25.93 13.82 -22.76
CA ASN A 66 25.41 14.51 -21.58
C ASN A 66 25.47 16.02 -21.87
N THR A 67 24.40 16.56 -22.41
CA THR A 67 24.36 17.95 -22.87
C THR A 67 24.52 18.86 -21.64
N THR A 68 25.20 19.98 -21.83
CA THR A 68 25.37 21.05 -20.84
C THR A 68 24.01 21.50 -20.29
N GLU A 69 22.93 21.40 -21.05
CA GLU A 69 21.56 21.66 -20.63
C GLU A 69 21.06 20.68 -19.55
N GLN A 70 21.26 19.38 -19.68
CA GLN A 70 20.85 18.40 -18.66
C GLN A 70 21.58 18.67 -17.34
N LYS A 71 22.87 18.99 -17.40
CA LYS A 71 23.67 19.31 -16.24
C LYS A 71 23.22 20.61 -15.54
N ILE A 72 22.78 21.60 -16.32
CA ILE A 72 22.21 22.86 -15.79
C ILE A 72 20.83 22.59 -15.16
N LEU A 73 19.98 21.76 -15.76
CA LEU A 73 18.69 21.36 -15.19
C LEU A 73 18.86 20.62 -13.87
N ASP A 74 19.79 19.67 -13.80
CA ASP A 74 20.09 18.91 -12.59
C ASP A 74 20.64 19.82 -11.48
N LEU A 75 21.50 20.78 -11.80
CA LEU A 75 22.00 21.76 -10.83
C LEU A 75 20.90 22.70 -10.32
N ASN A 76 19.99 23.14 -11.18
CA ASN A 76 18.86 23.98 -10.80
C ASN A 76 17.89 23.20 -9.91
N ALA A 77 17.58 21.95 -10.24
CA ALA A 77 16.73 21.08 -9.43
C ALA A 77 17.35 20.83 -8.03
N SER A 78 18.66 20.57 -7.97
CA SER A 78 19.39 20.42 -6.70
C SER A 78 19.35 21.68 -5.85
N ASN A 79 19.58 22.86 -6.45
CA ASN A 79 19.52 24.13 -5.73
C ASN A 79 18.11 24.44 -5.22
N ASN A 80 17.06 24.15 -5.99
CA ASN A 80 15.69 24.33 -5.58
C ASN A 80 15.34 23.42 -4.39
N PHE A 81 15.82 22.18 -4.41
CA PHE A 81 15.65 21.25 -3.29
C PHE A 81 16.34 21.76 -2.02
N GLN A 82 17.59 22.20 -2.12
CA GLN A 82 18.32 22.73 -0.96
C GLN A 82 17.65 23.99 -0.39
N MET A 83 17.16 24.90 -1.23
CA MET A 83 16.39 26.05 -0.78
C MET A 83 15.09 25.63 -0.07
N CYS A 84 14.37 24.64 -0.62
CA CYS A 84 13.18 24.10 0.03
C CYS A 84 13.50 23.53 1.41
N ILE A 85 14.50 22.65 1.51
CA ILE A 85 14.93 22.06 2.80
C ILE A 85 15.29 23.16 3.80
N ALA A 86 16.09 24.15 3.41
CA ALA A 86 16.46 25.28 4.29
C ALA A 86 15.21 26.02 4.83
N ASN A 87 14.19 26.24 4.00
CA ASN A 87 12.94 26.86 4.38
C ASN A 87 12.09 26.02 5.37
N LEU A 88 12.33 24.71 5.45
CA LEU A 88 11.64 23.84 6.41
C LEU A 88 12.22 23.94 7.83
N LYS A 89 13.42 24.52 8.02
CA LYS A 89 14.12 24.55 9.31
C LYS A 89 13.27 25.14 10.43
N THR A 90 12.65 26.29 10.20
CA THR A 90 11.79 26.93 11.22
C THR A 90 10.59 26.05 11.57
N GLN A 91 9.97 25.41 10.59
CA GLN A 91 8.83 24.50 10.80
C GLN A 91 9.27 23.26 11.59
N ALA A 92 10.45 22.70 11.28
CA ALA A 92 11.04 21.58 12.00
C ALA A 92 11.29 21.93 13.47
N MET A 93 11.89 23.09 13.74
CA MET A 93 12.13 23.58 15.11
C MET A 93 10.83 23.76 15.88
N ASN A 94 9.81 24.35 15.27
CA ASN A 94 8.47 24.49 15.87
C ASN A 94 7.80 23.14 16.15
N SER A 95 8.20 22.08 15.45
CA SER A 95 7.71 20.71 15.66
C SER A 95 8.57 19.90 16.66
N GLY A 96 9.59 20.51 17.31
CA GLY A 96 10.42 19.88 18.33
C GLY A 96 11.74 19.28 17.83
N VAL A 97 12.12 19.52 16.57
CA VAL A 97 13.45 19.18 16.07
C VAL A 97 14.43 20.27 16.45
N SER A 98 15.57 19.94 17.11
CA SER A 98 16.59 20.93 17.43
C SER A 98 17.29 21.43 16.16
N SER A 99 17.79 22.69 16.20
CA SER A 99 18.57 23.25 15.09
C SER A 99 19.76 22.36 14.72
N SER A 100 20.47 21.84 15.73
CA SER A 100 21.64 20.97 15.51
C SER A 100 21.26 19.63 14.87
N THR A 101 20.14 19.04 15.25
CA THR A 101 19.61 17.82 14.60
C THR A 101 19.24 18.09 13.15
N PHE A 102 18.51 19.19 12.90
CA PHE A 102 18.12 19.54 11.54
C PHE A 102 19.37 19.73 10.66
N ASP A 103 20.31 20.56 11.07
CA ASP A 103 21.52 20.83 10.31
C ASP A 103 22.35 19.57 10.06
N ARG A 104 22.52 18.73 11.10
CA ARG A 104 23.27 17.47 10.99
C ARG A 104 22.72 16.55 9.89
N TYR A 105 21.40 16.40 9.83
CA TYR A 105 20.76 15.43 8.93
C TYR A 105 20.32 16.00 7.58
N THR A 106 20.47 17.33 7.35
CA THR A 106 20.11 17.96 6.08
C THR A 106 21.29 18.52 5.29
N GLN A 107 22.45 18.75 5.94
CA GLN A 107 23.61 19.39 5.28
C GLN A 107 24.09 18.71 3.99
N ASN A 108 23.93 17.38 3.89
CA ASN A 108 24.33 16.58 2.72
C ASN A 108 23.14 15.84 2.08
N LEU A 109 21.92 16.26 2.42
CA LEU A 109 20.71 15.59 1.91
C LEU A 109 20.53 15.89 0.42
N THR A 110 20.44 14.85 -0.38
CA THR A 110 20.16 14.94 -1.82
C THR A 110 18.76 14.42 -2.14
N PRO A 111 18.07 14.94 -3.17
CA PRO A 111 16.75 14.43 -3.52
C PRO A 111 16.82 13.03 -4.17
N ASP A 112 15.78 12.23 -3.94
CA ASP A 112 15.50 11.00 -4.68
C ASP A 112 14.20 11.18 -5.48
N TYR A 113 14.30 11.61 -6.72
CA TYR A 113 13.12 11.85 -7.57
C TYR A 113 12.38 10.56 -7.96
N SER A 114 12.99 9.38 -7.81
CA SER A 114 12.32 8.09 -8.08
C SER A 114 11.10 7.86 -7.19
N VAL A 115 11.04 8.49 -6.01
CA VAL A 115 9.90 8.38 -5.10
C VAL A 115 8.67 9.15 -5.60
N ILE A 116 8.87 10.19 -6.44
CA ILE A 116 7.77 10.97 -7.02
C ILE A 116 6.94 10.13 -8.00
N GLU A 117 7.60 9.29 -8.80
CA GLU A 117 6.93 8.40 -9.76
C GLU A 117 6.00 7.39 -9.05
N LYS A 118 6.37 6.99 -7.82
CA LYS A 118 5.62 6.02 -7.02
C LYS A 118 4.38 6.60 -6.34
N LEU A 119 4.23 7.93 -6.26
CA LEU A 119 3.11 8.60 -5.59
C LEU A 119 1.72 8.20 -6.12
N ASN A 120 1.63 7.75 -7.38
CA ASN A 120 0.38 7.36 -8.02
C ASN A 120 0.16 5.84 -8.06
N TYR A 121 1.12 5.05 -7.54
CA TYR A 121 1.03 3.60 -7.52
C TYR A 121 0.54 3.12 -6.15
N GLN A 122 -0.69 2.67 -6.09
CA GLN A 122 -1.34 2.15 -4.88
C GLN A 122 -2.06 0.83 -5.23
N PRO A 123 -1.35 -0.31 -5.20
CA PRO A 123 -1.87 -1.62 -5.64
C PRO A 123 -3.07 -2.09 -4.83
N GLU A 124 -3.18 -1.71 -3.57
CA GLU A 124 -4.30 -2.04 -2.68
C GLU A 124 -5.66 -1.50 -3.14
N PHE A 125 -5.66 -0.47 -4.02
CA PHE A 125 -6.88 0.10 -4.60
C PHE A 125 -7.09 -0.26 -6.08
N SER A 126 -6.04 -0.71 -6.78
CA SER A 126 -6.08 -0.97 -8.22
C SER A 126 -6.03 -2.45 -8.58
N THR A 127 -5.53 -3.30 -7.68
CA THR A 127 -5.45 -4.74 -7.89
C THR A 127 -6.78 -5.40 -7.49
N PRO A 128 -7.36 -6.28 -8.31
CA PRO A 128 -8.52 -7.07 -7.91
C PRO A 128 -8.26 -7.78 -6.58
N ILE A 129 -9.28 -7.81 -5.70
CA ILE A 129 -9.09 -8.31 -4.33
C ILE A 129 -8.59 -9.76 -4.26
N TRP A 130 -9.05 -10.62 -5.18
CA TRP A 130 -8.59 -12.02 -5.24
C TRP A 130 -7.10 -12.15 -5.62
N ASP A 131 -6.57 -11.25 -6.45
CA ASP A 131 -5.15 -11.21 -6.77
C ASP A 131 -4.33 -10.64 -5.60
N TYR A 132 -4.87 -9.61 -4.95
CA TYR A 132 -4.26 -9.02 -3.77
C TYR A 132 -4.12 -10.05 -2.64
N LEU A 133 -5.20 -10.77 -2.35
CA LEU A 133 -5.21 -11.82 -1.34
C LEU A 133 -4.30 -12.99 -1.71
N SER A 134 -4.33 -13.49 -2.95
CA SER A 134 -3.45 -14.60 -3.38
C SER A 134 -1.97 -14.23 -3.30
N GLY A 135 -1.65 -12.94 -3.39
CA GLY A 135 -0.29 -12.42 -3.21
C GLY A 135 0.18 -12.39 -1.76
N LEU A 136 -0.74 -12.26 -0.82
CA LEU A 136 -0.45 -12.03 0.60
C LEU A 136 -0.86 -13.17 1.53
N VAL A 137 -1.73 -14.10 1.08
CA VAL A 137 -2.23 -15.22 1.87
C VAL A 137 -1.99 -16.52 1.08
N ASP A 138 -0.73 -16.88 0.93
CA ASP A 138 -0.29 -18.12 0.27
C ASP A 138 0.21 -19.14 1.31
N ILE A 139 0.32 -20.41 0.88
CA ILE A 139 0.71 -21.51 1.77
C ILE A 139 2.11 -21.30 2.38
N GLU A 140 3.06 -20.76 1.62
CA GLU A 140 4.43 -20.53 2.10
C GLU A 140 4.43 -19.49 3.23
N ARG A 141 3.64 -18.40 3.08
CA ARG A 141 3.50 -17.37 4.11
C ARG A 141 2.79 -17.91 5.34
N ILE A 142 1.75 -18.74 5.18
CA ILE A 142 1.05 -19.39 6.28
C ILE A 142 2.02 -20.28 7.09
N GLU A 143 2.76 -21.15 6.43
CA GLU A 143 3.68 -22.06 7.11
C GLU A 143 4.85 -21.31 7.77
N LEU A 144 5.40 -20.29 7.12
CA LEU A 144 6.43 -19.45 7.73
C LEU A 144 5.86 -18.68 8.95
N GLY A 145 4.62 -18.18 8.86
CA GLY A 145 3.97 -17.51 9.98
C GLY A 145 3.75 -18.42 11.18
N LYS A 146 3.34 -19.66 10.97
CA LYS A 146 3.25 -20.67 12.05
C LYS A 146 4.61 -20.92 12.71
N GLN A 147 5.68 -21.02 11.92
CA GLN A 147 7.04 -21.12 12.44
C GLN A 147 7.42 -19.89 13.28
N LYS A 148 7.08 -18.68 12.81
CA LYS A 148 7.32 -17.43 13.55
C LYS A 148 6.55 -17.37 14.87
N ILE A 149 5.31 -17.83 14.91
CA ILE A 149 4.53 -17.95 16.16
C ILE A 149 5.26 -18.86 17.15
N GLN A 150 5.76 -20.01 16.71
CA GLN A 150 6.52 -20.92 17.57
C GLN A 150 7.85 -20.31 18.03
N GLN A 151 8.59 -19.69 17.12
CA GLN A 151 9.89 -19.04 17.40
C GLN A 151 9.76 -17.93 18.45
N HIS A 152 8.68 -17.16 18.42
CA HIS A 152 8.46 -16.00 19.29
C HIS A 152 7.35 -16.22 20.32
N ARG A 153 7.04 -17.50 20.65
CA ARG A 153 5.90 -17.88 21.51
C ARG A 153 5.84 -17.11 22.82
N ASP A 154 6.95 -17.02 23.56
CA ASP A 154 6.97 -16.40 24.88
C ASP A 154 6.71 -14.89 24.80
N VAL A 155 7.29 -14.22 23.82
CA VAL A 155 7.05 -12.81 23.55
C VAL A 155 5.60 -12.58 23.16
N LEU A 156 5.08 -13.36 22.22
CA LEU A 156 3.69 -13.26 21.73
C LEU A 156 2.66 -13.52 22.83
N ASN A 157 2.92 -14.46 23.74
CA ASN A 157 2.07 -14.70 24.89
C ASN A 157 2.00 -13.47 25.83
N LYS A 158 3.16 -12.85 26.12
CA LYS A 158 3.22 -11.62 26.91
C LYS A 158 2.52 -10.46 26.21
N VAL A 159 2.75 -10.29 24.91
CA VAL A 159 2.11 -9.26 24.07
C VAL A 159 0.60 -9.44 24.06
N SER A 160 0.10 -10.67 23.82
CA SER A 160 -1.33 -10.97 23.82
C SER A 160 -1.97 -10.73 25.18
N ALA A 161 -1.30 -11.10 26.28
CA ALA A 161 -1.78 -10.84 27.63
C ALA A 161 -1.85 -9.32 27.93
N THR A 162 -0.88 -8.54 27.45
CA THR A 162 -0.79 -7.10 27.71
C THR A 162 -1.82 -6.30 26.90
N TYR A 163 -1.98 -6.62 25.61
CA TYR A 163 -2.78 -5.82 24.69
C TYR A 163 -4.13 -6.43 24.32
N GLY A 164 -4.34 -7.72 24.62
CA GLY A 164 -5.57 -8.45 24.29
C GLY A 164 -5.73 -8.73 22.80
N VAL A 165 -4.64 -8.69 22.01
CA VAL A 165 -4.61 -8.99 20.58
C VAL A 165 -4.03 -10.41 20.40
N PRO A 166 -4.69 -11.30 19.64
CA PRO A 166 -4.17 -12.65 19.39
C PRO A 166 -2.81 -12.64 18.72
N ALA A 167 -1.94 -13.58 19.07
CA ALA A 167 -0.62 -13.75 18.49
C ALA A 167 -0.68 -13.85 16.97
N GLU A 168 -1.64 -14.60 16.43
CA GLU A 168 -1.84 -14.84 15.01
C GLU A 168 -2.17 -13.54 14.27
N THR A 169 -2.93 -12.63 14.88
CA THR A 169 -3.24 -11.33 14.29
C THR A 169 -1.99 -10.44 14.21
N VAL A 170 -1.20 -10.40 15.28
CA VAL A 170 0.06 -9.65 15.32
C VAL A 170 1.04 -10.17 14.27
N VAL A 171 1.18 -11.50 14.18
CA VAL A 171 2.06 -12.17 13.22
C VAL A 171 1.52 -12.01 11.79
N ALA A 172 0.20 -11.97 11.57
CA ALA A 172 -0.39 -11.71 10.27
C ALA A 172 -0.05 -10.29 9.76
N VAL A 173 -0.10 -9.26 10.63
CA VAL A 173 0.39 -7.91 10.28
C VAL A 173 1.85 -7.98 9.87
N TRP A 174 2.71 -8.59 10.69
CA TRP A 174 4.14 -8.75 10.38
C TRP A 174 4.38 -9.46 9.05
N GLY A 175 3.59 -10.50 8.76
CA GLY A 175 3.66 -11.24 7.50
C GLY A 175 3.29 -10.41 6.28
N VAL A 176 2.22 -9.63 6.38
CA VAL A 176 1.73 -8.77 5.28
C VAL A 176 2.68 -7.60 5.04
N GLU A 177 3.16 -6.95 6.11
CA GLU A 177 3.99 -5.74 6.03
C GLU A 177 5.38 -5.98 5.48
N SER A 178 6.07 -7.00 5.97
CA SER A 178 7.48 -7.20 5.64
C SER A 178 7.87 -8.65 5.33
N ASN A 179 6.87 -9.52 5.10
CA ASN A 179 7.13 -10.96 4.95
C ASN A 179 7.99 -11.48 6.13
N TYR A 180 7.54 -11.17 7.35
CA TYR A 180 8.20 -11.52 8.62
C TYR A 180 9.61 -10.95 8.75
N GLY A 181 9.79 -9.69 8.35
CA GLY A 181 11.05 -8.97 8.46
C GLY A 181 12.05 -9.23 7.34
N SER A 182 11.72 -10.06 6.34
CA SER A 182 12.63 -10.33 5.22
C SER A 182 12.63 -9.22 4.16
N ILE A 183 11.63 -8.34 4.15
CA ILE A 183 11.47 -7.24 3.19
C ILE A 183 11.07 -5.98 3.96
N SER A 184 12.03 -5.13 4.30
CA SER A 184 11.79 -3.89 5.08
C SER A 184 11.87 -2.59 4.27
N GLY A 185 12.18 -2.69 2.96
CA GLY A 185 12.48 -1.53 2.12
C GLY A 185 13.96 -1.13 2.18
N LYS A 186 14.41 -0.34 1.18
CA LYS A 186 15.82 0.02 1.00
C LYS A 186 16.06 1.53 0.89
N ASN A 187 14.97 2.32 0.80
CA ASN A 187 15.12 3.77 0.63
C ASN A 187 15.55 4.39 1.97
N ASP A 188 16.49 5.34 1.91
CA ASP A 188 16.78 6.21 3.04
C ASP A 188 15.54 7.08 3.34
N LEU A 189 15.05 7.04 4.58
CA LEU A 189 13.83 7.73 4.95
C LEU A 189 13.96 9.24 4.90
N LEU A 190 15.12 9.78 5.33
CA LEU A 190 15.33 11.22 5.30
C LEU A 190 15.39 11.74 3.88
N GLN A 191 16.04 11.00 2.97
CA GLN A 191 16.11 11.35 1.57
C GLN A 191 14.72 11.28 0.91
N SER A 192 13.99 10.18 1.10
CA SER A 192 12.65 10.00 0.54
C SER A 192 11.67 11.03 1.06
N LEU A 193 11.58 11.19 2.38
CA LEU A 193 10.65 12.12 3.03
C LEU A 193 11.04 13.58 2.77
N GLY A 194 12.33 13.90 2.75
CA GLY A 194 12.82 15.22 2.38
C GLY A 194 12.41 15.59 0.95
N THR A 195 12.57 14.66 0.00
CA THR A 195 12.14 14.86 -1.39
C THR A 195 10.63 15.08 -1.47
N LEU A 196 9.83 14.20 -0.85
CA LEU A 196 8.37 14.29 -0.83
C LEU A 196 7.83 15.50 -0.04
N SER A 197 8.64 16.09 0.84
CA SER A 197 8.33 17.32 1.55
C SER A 197 8.42 18.56 0.68
N CYS A 198 9.24 18.50 -0.36
CA CYS A 198 9.53 19.60 -1.28
C CYS A 198 8.83 19.43 -2.62
N GLU A 199 8.63 18.18 -3.07
CA GLU A 199 8.16 17.85 -4.40
C GLU A 199 6.90 16.97 -4.39
N GLY A 200 6.13 17.04 -5.46
CA GLY A 200 4.95 16.21 -5.65
C GLY A 200 3.73 16.65 -4.83
N ARG A 201 2.81 15.73 -4.61
CA ARG A 201 1.55 15.96 -3.87
C ARG A 201 1.67 15.58 -2.40
N ARG A 202 0.77 16.11 -1.53
CA ARG A 202 0.73 15.81 -0.08
C ARG A 202 1.98 16.24 0.68
N GLN A 203 2.68 17.26 0.23
CA GLN A 203 3.92 17.75 0.86
C GLN A 203 3.75 18.00 2.37
N SER A 204 2.62 18.60 2.80
CA SER A 204 2.36 18.86 4.23
C SER A 204 2.37 17.57 5.07
N PHE A 205 1.80 16.47 4.56
CA PHE A 205 1.84 15.18 5.22
C PHE A 205 3.30 14.68 5.33
N PHE A 206 4.03 14.68 4.23
CA PHE A 206 5.42 14.19 4.21
C PHE A 206 6.36 15.05 5.06
N ARG A 207 6.13 16.36 5.19
CA ARG A 207 6.85 17.23 6.14
C ARG A 207 6.67 16.77 7.58
N GLY A 208 5.44 16.42 7.96
CA GLY A 208 5.16 15.85 9.29
C GLY A 208 5.97 14.58 9.55
N GLU A 209 6.00 13.67 8.58
CA GLU A 209 6.75 12.41 8.67
C GLU A 209 8.28 12.66 8.67
N PHE A 210 8.77 13.60 7.87
CA PHE A 210 10.18 14.00 7.84
C PHE A 210 10.66 14.53 9.20
N PHE A 211 9.86 15.41 9.82
CA PHE A 211 10.19 15.93 11.15
C PHE A 211 10.08 14.85 12.22
N ALA A 212 9.11 13.95 12.13
CA ALA A 212 9.01 12.81 13.03
C ALA A 212 10.25 11.89 12.92
N ALA A 213 10.71 11.59 11.71
CA ALA A 213 11.94 10.81 11.49
C ALA A 213 13.16 11.49 12.14
N MET A 214 13.29 12.82 12.03
CA MET A 214 14.35 13.55 12.71
C MET A 214 14.24 13.50 14.23
N ARG A 215 13.03 13.57 14.81
CA ARG A 215 12.84 13.46 16.26
C ARG A 215 13.17 12.05 16.78
N ILE A 216 12.91 10.99 15.99
CA ILE A 216 13.35 9.62 16.32
C ILE A 216 14.87 9.56 16.45
N LEU A 217 15.59 10.14 15.48
CA LEU A 217 17.06 10.23 15.52
C LEU A 217 17.56 11.10 16.66
N GLN A 218 16.88 12.21 16.96
CA GLN A 218 17.21 13.12 18.05
C GLN A 218 17.12 12.44 19.42
N ARG A 219 16.14 11.56 19.62
CA ARG A 219 16.01 10.77 20.86
C ARG A 219 17.05 9.66 20.97
N GLY A 220 17.64 9.23 19.85
CA GLY A 220 18.61 8.14 19.85
C GLY A 220 17.98 6.76 19.92
N ASP A 221 16.66 6.64 19.70
CA ASP A 221 15.98 5.34 19.62
C ASP A 221 16.56 4.50 18.45
N LEU A 222 16.83 5.16 17.33
CA LEU A 222 17.40 4.54 16.12
C LEU A 222 18.55 5.39 15.55
N THR A 223 19.41 4.75 14.77
CA THR A 223 20.45 5.42 13.96
C THR A 223 19.93 5.75 12.57
N GLN A 224 20.62 6.64 11.84
CA GLN A 224 20.25 6.95 10.45
C GLN A 224 20.30 5.71 9.55
N ASP A 225 21.30 4.83 9.75
CA ASP A 225 21.43 3.60 8.95
C ASP A 225 20.27 2.62 9.17
N GLN A 226 19.62 2.64 10.33
CA GLN A 226 18.43 1.86 10.64
C GLN A 226 17.16 2.46 10.02
N LEU A 227 17.13 3.77 9.72
CA LEU A 227 15.99 4.44 9.10
C LEU A 227 15.94 4.20 7.58
N LYS A 228 15.84 2.93 7.20
CA LYS A 228 15.59 2.49 5.82
C LYS A 228 14.22 1.83 5.74
N GLY A 229 13.52 2.07 4.63
CA GLY A 229 12.15 1.56 4.51
C GLY A 229 11.55 1.71 3.11
N SER A 230 10.24 1.91 3.07
CA SER A 230 9.50 2.16 1.85
C SER A 230 9.81 3.55 1.27
N TRP A 231 9.48 3.74 0.00
CA TRP A 231 9.60 5.05 -0.66
C TRP A 231 8.78 6.16 0.02
N ALA A 232 7.71 5.80 0.74
CA ALA A 232 6.81 6.74 1.43
C ALA A 232 7.16 6.95 2.91
N GLY A 233 8.21 6.30 3.43
CA GLY A 233 8.70 6.49 4.79
C GLY A 233 8.24 5.46 5.82
N ALA A 234 7.49 4.41 5.43
CA ALA A 234 7.18 3.30 6.32
C ALA A 234 8.43 2.42 6.55
N PHE A 235 8.69 1.98 7.78
CA PHE A 235 9.93 1.30 8.12
C PHE A 235 9.79 0.24 9.22
N GLY A 236 10.82 -0.58 9.35
CA GLY A 236 10.93 -1.64 10.36
C GLY A 236 10.11 -2.89 10.02
N HIS A 237 10.08 -3.82 10.96
CA HIS A 237 9.39 -5.11 10.82
C HIS A 237 7.91 -4.99 10.46
N THR A 238 7.24 -3.98 10.99
CA THR A 238 5.79 -3.79 10.84
C THR A 238 5.41 -2.47 10.14
N GLN A 239 6.37 -1.89 9.43
CA GLN A 239 6.20 -0.78 8.50
C GLN A 239 5.42 0.42 9.07
N PHE A 240 5.82 0.88 10.27
CA PHE A 240 5.25 2.08 10.84
C PHE A 240 5.73 3.32 10.09
N MET A 241 4.83 4.30 9.92
CA MET A 241 5.23 5.66 9.58
C MET A 241 5.94 6.32 10.77
N PRO A 242 6.87 7.26 10.56
CA PRO A 242 7.58 7.93 11.66
C PRO A 242 6.65 8.54 12.72
N SER A 243 5.56 9.19 12.32
CA SER A 243 4.57 9.73 13.26
C SER A 243 3.85 8.63 14.06
N THR A 244 3.52 7.52 13.42
CA THR A 244 2.93 6.36 14.08
C THR A 244 3.90 5.73 15.08
N TYR A 245 5.18 5.66 14.72
CA TYR A 245 6.23 5.22 15.63
C TYR A 245 6.29 6.11 16.88
N GLU A 246 6.30 7.43 16.72
CA GLU A 246 6.31 8.36 17.87
C GLU A 246 5.12 8.16 18.80
N GLU A 247 3.92 7.95 18.22
CA GLU A 247 2.68 7.78 18.96
C GLU A 247 2.59 6.42 19.66
N LEU A 248 3.01 5.33 18.99
CA LEU A 248 2.59 3.97 19.34
C LEU A 248 3.71 2.95 19.52
N ALA A 249 4.95 3.26 19.14
CA ALA A 249 6.07 2.36 19.39
C ALA A 249 6.34 2.21 20.90
N VAL A 250 6.64 0.99 21.33
CA VAL A 250 6.92 0.64 22.72
C VAL A 250 8.26 -0.07 22.83
N ASP A 251 8.98 0.19 23.91
CA ASP A 251 10.13 -0.57 24.39
C ASP A 251 9.57 -1.72 25.24
N PHE A 252 9.48 -2.90 24.67
CA PHE A 252 8.85 -4.06 25.32
C PHE A 252 9.86 -5.06 25.88
N ASP A 253 11.09 -5.04 25.39
CA ASP A 253 12.20 -5.83 25.95
C ASP A 253 12.91 -5.11 27.07
N GLY A 254 12.68 -3.79 27.25
CA GLY A 254 13.15 -2.99 28.37
C GLY A 254 14.60 -2.56 28.24
N ASP A 255 15.15 -2.47 27.02
CA ASP A 255 16.52 -2.04 26.76
C ASP A 255 16.70 -0.51 26.77
N GLY A 256 15.62 0.24 26.94
CA GLY A 256 15.58 1.71 26.96
C GLY A 256 15.39 2.35 25.59
N ARG A 257 15.14 1.58 24.54
CA ARG A 257 14.87 2.04 23.17
C ARG A 257 13.64 1.37 22.59
N ARG A 258 13.01 2.03 21.63
CA ARG A 258 11.88 1.49 20.88
C ARG A 258 12.37 1.08 19.51
N ASP A 259 12.95 -0.11 19.36
CA ASP A 259 13.59 -0.54 18.12
C ASP A 259 12.71 -1.47 17.28
N LEU A 260 11.94 -0.92 16.35
CA LEU A 260 11.10 -1.69 15.41
C LEU A 260 11.89 -2.27 14.23
N VAL A 261 13.19 -2.00 14.16
CA VAL A 261 14.06 -2.45 13.06
C VAL A 261 14.87 -3.68 13.46
N SER A 262 15.47 -3.67 14.64
CA SER A 262 16.35 -4.75 15.11
C SER A 262 15.70 -5.59 16.22
N SER A 263 14.77 -5.04 17.01
CA SER A 263 14.01 -5.77 18.02
C SER A 263 12.67 -6.26 17.48
N THR A 264 12.59 -7.56 17.18
CA THR A 264 11.31 -8.21 16.84
C THR A 264 10.32 -8.10 18.01
N THR A 265 10.80 -8.10 19.24
CA THR A 265 9.99 -7.96 20.45
C THR A 265 9.23 -6.65 20.48
N ASP A 266 9.93 -5.54 20.26
CA ASP A 266 9.33 -4.20 20.22
C ASP A 266 8.38 -4.04 19.03
N ALA A 267 8.75 -4.57 17.87
CA ALA A 267 7.94 -4.51 16.68
C ALA A 267 6.58 -5.22 16.86
N LEU A 268 6.58 -6.43 17.42
CA LEU A 268 5.36 -7.20 17.70
C LEU A 268 4.49 -6.53 18.76
N ALA A 269 5.10 -6.05 19.84
CA ALA A 269 4.39 -5.35 20.90
C ALA A 269 3.82 -4.00 20.42
N SER A 270 4.59 -3.23 19.63
CA SER A 270 4.12 -1.98 19.04
C SER A 270 2.94 -2.20 18.10
N THR A 271 2.95 -3.28 17.32
CA THR A 271 1.82 -3.67 16.47
C THR A 271 0.56 -3.97 17.28
N ALA A 272 0.69 -4.74 18.37
CA ALA A 272 -0.42 -5.02 19.25
C ALA A 272 -0.93 -3.75 19.96
N ASN A 273 -0.03 -2.87 20.40
CA ASN A 273 -0.37 -1.56 20.97
C ASN A 273 -1.14 -0.70 19.96
N PHE A 274 -0.68 -0.65 18.68
CA PHE A 274 -1.39 0.03 17.60
C PHE A 274 -2.85 -0.47 17.50
N LEU A 275 -3.05 -1.77 17.34
CA LEU A 275 -4.39 -2.34 17.22
C LEU A 275 -5.26 -2.04 18.43
N LYS A 276 -4.69 -2.13 19.65
CA LYS A 276 -5.40 -1.79 20.90
C LYS A 276 -5.81 -0.33 20.92
N LYS A 277 -4.92 0.58 20.58
CA LYS A 277 -5.18 2.03 20.53
C LYS A 277 -6.18 2.41 19.43
N ARG A 278 -6.25 1.65 18.35
CA ARG A 278 -7.24 1.81 17.26
C ARG A 278 -8.56 1.09 17.55
N GLY A 279 -8.76 0.60 18.77
CA GLY A 279 -10.05 0.13 19.29
C GLY A 279 -10.26 -1.38 19.18
N TRP A 280 -9.19 -2.17 19.14
CA TRP A 280 -9.28 -3.63 19.25
C TRP A 280 -10.02 -4.05 20.50
N GLN A 281 -10.99 -4.93 20.33
CA GLN A 281 -11.81 -5.51 21.42
C GLN A 281 -11.39 -6.96 21.64
N THR A 282 -10.81 -7.22 22.81
CA THR A 282 -10.36 -8.55 23.20
C THR A 282 -11.52 -9.53 23.20
N GLY A 283 -11.33 -10.71 22.61
CA GLY A 283 -12.35 -11.76 22.52
C GLY A 283 -13.37 -11.58 21.38
N GLN A 284 -13.43 -10.42 20.73
CA GLN A 284 -14.26 -10.23 19.54
C GLN A 284 -13.50 -10.66 18.28
N PRO A 285 -14.11 -11.40 17.32
CA PRO A 285 -13.47 -11.67 16.04
C PRO A 285 -13.33 -10.39 15.19
N TRP A 286 -12.52 -10.42 14.13
CA TRP A 286 -12.52 -9.36 13.11
C TRP A 286 -13.82 -9.39 12.28
N GLY A 287 -14.34 -10.58 12.01
CA GLY A 287 -15.48 -10.88 11.18
C GLY A 287 -15.55 -12.35 10.81
N PHE A 288 -16.40 -12.66 9.87
CA PHE A 288 -16.51 -13.99 9.25
C PHE A 288 -17.29 -13.90 7.92
N GLU A 289 -17.08 -14.87 7.04
CA GLU A 289 -17.81 -15.01 5.79
C GLU A 289 -19.26 -15.42 6.04
N VAL A 290 -20.20 -14.84 5.27
CA VAL A 290 -21.63 -15.05 5.41
C VAL A 290 -22.30 -15.38 4.08
N LYS A 291 -23.48 -16.03 4.18
CA LYS A 291 -24.47 -16.15 3.13
C LYS A 291 -25.68 -15.31 3.46
N VAL A 292 -26.28 -14.75 2.44
CA VAL A 292 -27.53 -14.00 2.50
C VAL A 292 -28.62 -14.77 1.75
N PRO A 293 -29.90 -14.61 2.11
CA PRO A 293 -31.01 -15.28 1.38
C PRO A 293 -31.12 -14.75 -0.05
N GLU A 294 -31.80 -15.54 -0.89
CA GLU A 294 -32.12 -15.13 -2.27
C GLU A 294 -32.93 -13.84 -2.27
N GLY A 295 -32.59 -12.92 -3.20
CA GLY A 295 -33.23 -11.60 -3.29
C GLY A 295 -32.78 -10.58 -2.25
N PHE A 296 -31.80 -10.91 -1.41
CA PHE A 296 -31.23 -9.95 -0.44
C PHE A 296 -30.46 -8.85 -1.17
N SER A 297 -30.84 -7.58 -0.92
CA SER A 297 -30.11 -6.44 -1.48
C SER A 297 -28.94 -6.06 -0.58
N ILE A 298 -27.74 -6.00 -1.15
CA ILE A 298 -26.55 -5.43 -0.50
C ILE A 298 -26.45 -3.91 -0.67
N SER A 299 -27.38 -3.29 -1.42
CA SER A 299 -27.37 -1.85 -1.64
C SER A 299 -27.50 -1.08 -0.32
N GLY A 300 -26.60 -0.10 -0.12
CA GLY A 300 -26.54 0.68 1.12
C GLY A 300 -25.86 -0.02 2.29
N GLU A 301 -25.51 -1.30 2.17
CA GLU A 301 -24.71 -1.99 3.18
C GLU A 301 -23.22 -1.71 3.00
N SER A 302 -22.51 -1.62 4.10
CA SER A 302 -21.06 -1.44 4.13
C SER A 302 -20.49 -1.83 5.49
N ARG A 303 -19.16 -1.99 5.56
CA ARG A 303 -18.48 -2.21 6.85
C ARG A 303 -18.78 -1.14 7.90
N ARG A 304 -19.12 0.09 7.47
CA ARG A 304 -19.42 1.23 8.36
C ARG A 304 -20.87 1.23 8.86
N ASN A 305 -21.78 0.67 8.06
CA ASN A 305 -23.21 0.61 8.40
C ASN A 305 -23.49 -0.61 9.29
N LYS A 306 -23.05 -0.53 10.55
CA LYS A 306 -23.15 -1.65 11.48
C LYS A 306 -24.55 -1.77 12.06
N LYS A 307 -25.01 -3.02 12.18
CA LYS A 307 -26.27 -3.45 12.81
C LYS A 307 -25.97 -4.54 13.81
N SER A 308 -26.90 -4.77 14.75
CA SER A 308 -26.80 -5.88 15.70
C SER A 308 -26.82 -7.23 14.99
N LEU A 309 -26.19 -8.24 15.58
CA LEU A 309 -26.26 -9.60 15.05
C LEU A 309 -27.70 -10.11 15.01
N SER A 310 -28.55 -9.76 16.00
CA SER A 310 -29.99 -10.07 15.97
C SER A 310 -30.67 -9.53 14.71
N SER A 311 -30.39 -8.28 14.31
CA SER A 311 -30.92 -7.70 13.07
C SER A 311 -30.44 -8.45 11.81
N TRP A 312 -29.23 -8.97 11.80
CA TRP A 312 -28.74 -9.78 10.68
C TRP A 312 -29.42 -11.15 10.64
N VAL A 313 -29.68 -11.78 11.81
CA VAL A 313 -30.43 -13.03 11.90
C VAL A 313 -31.86 -12.86 11.39
N GLU A 314 -32.57 -11.80 11.81
CA GLU A 314 -33.91 -11.47 11.35
C GLU A 314 -33.98 -11.30 9.82
N ARG A 315 -32.89 -10.86 9.22
CA ARG A 315 -32.75 -10.73 7.76
C ARG A 315 -32.29 -12.00 7.06
N GLY A 316 -32.18 -13.12 7.78
CA GLY A 316 -31.86 -14.44 7.24
C GLY A 316 -30.37 -14.65 6.93
N VAL A 317 -29.48 -13.82 7.49
CA VAL A 317 -28.03 -13.97 7.28
C VAL A 317 -27.50 -15.12 8.15
N VAL A 318 -26.71 -16.01 7.57
CA VAL A 318 -26.04 -17.13 8.24
C VAL A 318 -24.54 -17.12 7.90
N ARG A 319 -23.71 -17.87 8.64
CA ARG A 319 -22.32 -18.09 8.23
C ARG A 319 -22.24 -18.80 6.89
N ALA A 320 -21.12 -18.65 6.19
CA ALA A 320 -20.93 -19.25 4.87
C ALA A 320 -21.06 -20.79 4.88
N ASP A 321 -20.71 -21.44 5.98
CA ASP A 321 -20.90 -22.89 6.20
C ASP A 321 -22.34 -23.29 6.57
N GLY A 322 -23.25 -22.33 6.73
CA GLY A 322 -24.63 -22.53 7.10
C GLY A 322 -24.88 -22.49 8.62
N SER A 323 -23.86 -22.38 9.46
CA SER A 323 -24.02 -22.26 10.91
C SER A 323 -24.59 -20.90 11.32
N PRO A 324 -25.21 -20.81 12.54
CA PRO A 324 -25.70 -19.54 13.08
C PRO A 324 -24.58 -18.49 13.22
N ILE A 325 -24.90 -17.20 12.97
CA ILE A 325 -23.96 -16.09 13.19
C ILE A 325 -23.77 -15.74 14.66
N ILE A 326 -24.80 -15.98 15.50
CA ILE A 326 -24.72 -15.84 16.96
C ILE A 326 -24.17 -17.12 17.53
N GLN A 327 -23.08 -17.04 18.26
CA GLN A 327 -22.42 -18.14 18.96
C GLN A 327 -22.12 -17.71 20.39
N ALA A 328 -21.73 -18.63 21.26
CA ALA A 328 -21.55 -18.39 22.68
C ALA A 328 -20.64 -17.26 23.11
N ASN A 329 -19.68 -16.90 22.22
CA ASN A 329 -18.73 -15.78 22.42
C ASN A 329 -19.15 -14.44 21.77
N LEU A 330 -20.34 -14.38 21.15
CA LEU A 330 -20.85 -13.19 20.47
C LEU A 330 -22.24 -12.84 20.95
N ALA A 331 -22.37 -11.71 21.61
CA ALA A 331 -23.68 -11.20 22.05
C ALA A 331 -24.56 -10.82 20.84
N GLU A 332 -25.87 -11.02 20.94
CA GLU A 332 -26.85 -10.60 19.93
C GLU A 332 -26.79 -9.12 19.59
N SER A 333 -26.43 -8.29 20.58
CA SER A 333 -26.24 -6.84 20.42
C SER A 333 -24.93 -6.45 19.76
N SER A 334 -24.01 -7.39 19.52
CA SER A 334 -22.72 -7.11 18.86
C SER A 334 -22.96 -6.48 17.48
N GLN A 335 -22.22 -5.43 17.19
CA GLN A 335 -22.40 -4.61 15.99
C GLN A 335 -21.47 -5.07 14.87
N ALA A 336 -22.04 -5.48 13.72
CA ALA A 336 -21.29 -5.86 12.51
C ALA A 336 -21.86 -5.17 11.28
N GLY A 337 -20.98 -4.85 10.33
CA GLY A 337 -21.35 -4.30 9.03
C GLY A 337 -21.12 -5.31 7.90
N LEU A 338 -21.99 -5.32 6.90
CA LEU A 338 -21.85 -6.20 5.75
C LEU A 338 -20.87 -5.58 4.75
N MET A 339 -19.78 -6.29 4.49
CA MET A 339 -18.78 -5.94 3.49
C MET A 339 -18.87 -6.86 2.28
N SER A 340 -18.90 -6.29 1.07
CA SER A 340 -19.03 -7.01 -0.21
C SER A 340 -17.93 -6.59 -1.18
N PRO A 341 -16.66 -7.00 -0.95
CA PRO A 341 -15.50 -6.44 -1.66
C PRO A 341 -15.44 -6.79 -3.15
N ALA A 342 -16.22 -7.78 -3.60
CA ALA A 342 -16.38 -8.16 -5.01
C ALA A 342 -17.85 -8.15 -5.46
N GLY A 343 -18.69 -7.38 -4.77
CA GLY A 343 -20.13 -7.29 -5.06
C GLY A 343 -20.90 -8.56 -4.67
N GLU A 344 -22.12 -8.71 -5.18
CA GLU A 344 -23.07 -9.78 -4.85
C GLU A 344 -22.58 -11.17 -5.23
N ASN A 345 -21.77 -11.25 -6.28
CA ASN A 345 -21.29 -12.52 -6.82
C ASN A 345 -20.06 -13.07 -6.07
N GLY A 346 -19.41 -12.25 -5.23
CA GLY A 346 -18.25 -12.65 -4.44
C GLY A 346 -18.59 -13.05 -3.00
N PRO A 347 -17.57 -13.43 -2.21
CA PRO A 347 -17.70 -13.61 -0.77
C PRO A 347 -18.21 -12.36 -0.07
N LEU A 348 -19.11 -12.54 0.89
CA LEU A 348 -19.67 -11.49 1.75
C LEU A 348 -19.19 -11.70 3.18
N PHE A 349 -18.96 -10.63 3.92
CA PHE A 349 -18.42 -10.69 5.26
C PHE A 349 -19.22 -9.81 6.23
N LEU A 350 -19.56 -10.34 7.40
CA LEU A 350 -19.91 -9.50 8.55
C LEU A 350 -18.63 -9.15 9.29
N VAL A 351 -18.32 -7.85 9.38
CA VAL A 351 -17.09 -7.34 9.97
C VAL A 351 -17.38 -6.48 11.20
N PHE A 352 -16.60 -6.72 12.27
CA PHE A 352 -16.73 -6.07 13.57
C PHE A 352 -15.74 -4.90 13.74
N LYS A 353 -15.65 -4.40 14.97
CA LYS A 353 -14.72 -3.32 15.33
C LYS A 353 -13.26 -3.71 15.14
N ASN A 354 -12.92 -4.98 15.33
CA ASN A 354 -11.54 -5.46 15.14
C ASN A 354 -11.09 -5.38 13.67
N PHE A 355 -12.01 -5.54 12.71
CA PHE A 355 -11.70 -5.26 11.31
C PHE A 355 -11.37 -3.78 11.09
N ASP A 356 -12.12 -2.87 11.74
CA ASP A 356 -11.83 -1.43 11.63
C ASP A 356 -10.46 -1.08 12.25
N ALA A 357 -10.05 -1.77 13.33
CA ALA A 357 -8.73 -1.62 13.92
C ALA A 357 -7.61 -2.03 12.93
N ILE A 358 -7.77 -3.18 12.25
CA ILE A 358 -6.84 -3.61 11.19
C ILE A 358 -6.88 -2.63 10.01
N TYR A 359 -8.07 -2.25 9.56
CA TYR A 359 -8.26 -1.30 8.46
C TYR A 359 -7.55 0.04 8.72
N SER A 360 -7.45 0.48 9.96
CA SER A 360 -6.79 1.75 10.31
C SER A 360 -5.29 1.77 10.02
N TYR A 361 -4.68 0.62 9.76
CA TYR A 361 -3.25 0.50 9.45
C TYR A 361 -2.93 1.07 8.05
N ASN A 362 -3.74 0.75 7.04
CA ASN A 362 -3.53 1.21 5.65
C ASN A 362 -4.82 1.65 4.91
N ALA A 363 -5.92 1.85 5.60
CA ALA A 363 -7.19 2.39 5.08
C ALA A 363 -7.73 1.74 3.77
N ALA A 364 -7.39 0.47 3.50
CA ALA A 364 -7.88 -0.32 2.37
C ALA A 364 -8.55 -1.62 2.83
N GLU A 365 -9.74 -1.94 2.26
CA GLU A 365 -10.49 -3.15 2.64
C GLU A 365 -9.76 -4.44 2.21
N SER A 366 -9.11 -4.42 1.05
CA SER A 366 -8.30 -5.54 0.55
C SER A 366 -7.12 -5.85 1.48
N TYR A 367 -6.45 -4.81 1.98
CA TYR A 367 -5.35 -4.92 2.95
C TYR A 367 -5.84 -5.48 4.28
N ALA A 368 -6.92 -4.91 4.82
CA ALA A 368 -7.47 -5.37 6.09
C ALA A 368 -7.95 -6.83 6.01
N LEU A 369 -8.60 -7.21 4.90
CA LEU A 369 -9.04 -8.58 4.68
C LEU A 369 -7.87 -9.56 4.51
N ALA A 370 -6.76 -9.13 3.90
CA ALA A 370 -5.56 -9.97 3.79
C ALA A 370 -4.98 -10.31 5.16
N ILE A 371 -4.85 -9.33 6.06
CA ILE A 371 -4.39 -9.56 7.44
C ILE A 371 -5.38 -10.43 8.22
N ALA A 372 -6.66 -10.10 8.16
CA ALA A 372 -7.72 -10.82 8.83
C ALA A 372 -7.75 -12.29 8.38
N HIS A 373 -7.72 -12.54 7.09
CA HIS A 373 -7.68 -13.88 6.51
C HIS A 373 -6.40 -14.64 6.86
N LEU A 374 -5.23 -13.97 6.76
CA LEU A 374 -3.96 -14.59 7.17
C LEU A 374 -3.98 -14.97 8.66
N SER A 375 -4.55 -14.11 9.54
CA SER A 375 -4.72 -14.41 10.94
C SER A 375 -5.53 -15.69 11.16
N ASP A 376 -6.67 -15.84 10.48
CA ASP A 376 -7.50 -17.05 10.55
C ASP A 376 -6.74 -18.29 10.03
N ARG A 377 -6.01 -18.16 8.93
CA ARG A 377 -5.20 -19.25 8.36
C ARG A 377 -4.08 -19.69 9.30
N LEU A 378 -3.48 -18.77 10.05
CA LEU A 378 -2.47 -19.07 11.07
C LEU A 378 -3.08 -19.83 12.27
N GLN A 379 -4.35 -19.58 12.59
CA GLN A 379 -5.13 -20.34 13.59
C GLN A 379 -5.59 -21.70 13.08
N GLY A 380 -5.37 -22.03 11.80
CA GLY A 380 -5.75 -23.30 11.20
C GLY A 380 -7.11 -23.31 10.50
N ALA A 381 -7.78 -22.16 10.38
CA ALA A 381 -9.02 -22.07 9.62
C ALA A 381 -8.81 -22.37 8.14
N SER A 382 -9.87 -22.82 7.45
CA SER A 382 -9.92 -23.03 6.01
C SER A 382 -9.90 -21.72 5.23
N GLY A 383 -9.78 -21.77 3.90
CA GLY A 383 -10.04 -20.64 3.00
C GLY A 383 -11.52 -20.22 3.00
N PHE A 384 -11.83 -19.18 2.27
CA PHE A 384 -13.23 -18.75 2.07
C PHE A 384 -14.05 -19.83 1.37
N VAL A 385 -15.34 -19.92 1.69
CA VAL A 385 -16.26 -20.93 1.15
C VAL A 385 -16.73 -20.53 -0.25
N LYS A 386 -17.13 -19.27 -0.42
CA LYS A 386 -17.59 -18.77 -1.72
C LYS A 386 -16.40 -18.38 -2.58
N GLU A 387 -16.41 -18.84 -3.83
CA GLU A 387 -15.38 -18.50 -4.81
C GLU A 387 -15.45 -17.02 -5.20
N TRP A 388 -14.30 -16.46 -5.57
CA TRP A 388 -14.23 -15.12 -6.14
C TRP A 388 -14.80 -15.10 -7.55
N PRO A 389 -15.50 -14.01 -7.98
CA PRO A 389 -16.13 -13.93 -9.31
C PRO A 389 -15.07 -13.65 -10.39
N THR A 390 -14.24 -14.64 -10.67
CA THR A 390 -13.18 -14.57 -11.67
C THR A 390 -13.06 -15.89 -12.41
N ASN A 391 -12.83 -15.83 -13.72
CA ASN A 391 -12.45 -16.98 -14.54
C ASN A 391 -10.94 -17.23 -14.57
N ASP A 392 -10.16 -16.37 -13.91
CA ASP A 392 -8.71 -16.43 -13.84
C ASP A 392 -8.28 -16.31 -12.37
N ALA A 393 -8.31 -17.41 -11.64
CA ALA A 393 -7.92 -17.46 -10.23
C ALA A 393 -6.47 -17.02 -10.04
N GLY A 394 -6.16 -16.51 -8.86
CA GLY A 394 -4.78 -16.16 -8.47
C GLY A 394 -3.86 -17.37 -8.42
N THR A 395 -2.56 -17.12 -8.46
CA THR A 395 -1.50 -18.14 -8.39
C THR A 395 -0.80 -18.08 -7.03
N SER A 396 -0.32 -19.22 -6.57
CA SER A 396 0.56 -19.34 -5.39
C SER A 396 1.93 -18.68 -5.67
N ARG A 397 2.72 -18.47 -4.63
CA ARG A 397 4.07 -17.93 -4.78
C ARG A 397 4.96 -18.86 -5.62
N THR A 398 4.86 -20.15 -5.44
CA THR A 398 5.59 -21.15 -6.25
C THR A 398 5.20 -21.06 -7.72
N GLU A 399 3.90 -20.96 -8.02
CA GLU A 399 3.40 -20.80 -9.39
C GLU A 399 3.84 -19.46 -10.01
N ARG A 400 3.91 -18.39 -9.24
CA ARG A 400 4.47 -17.12 -9.70
C ARG A 400 5.95 -17.20 -10.02
N ARG A 401 6.73 -17.96 -9.24
CA ARG A 401 8.14 -18.26 -9.57
C ARG A 401 8.25 -19.05 -10.87
N GLU A 402 7.35 -20.00 -11.12
CA GLU A 402 7.30 -20.73 -12.39
C GLU A 402 7.07 -19.79 -13.58
N ILE A 403 6.11 -18.85 -13.45
CA ILE A 403 5.87 -17.81 -14.46
C ILE A 403 7.13 -16.95 -14.65
N GLN A 404 7.76 -16.47 -13.56
CA GLN A 404 8.98 -15.65 -13.64
C GLN A 404 10.13 -16.42 -14.32
N ALA A 405 10.36 -17.67 -13.95
CA ALA A 405 11.40 -18.51 -14.57
C ALA A 405 11.15 -18.69 -16.09
N TYR A 406 9.89 -18.89 -16.48
CA TYR A 406 9.52 -18.94 -17.89
C TYR A 406 9.82 -17.60 -18.59
N LEU A 407 9.43 -16.47 -18.01
CA LEU A 407 9.68 -15.16 -18.60
C LEU A 407 11.18 -14.88 -18.78
N LEU A 408 12.02 -15.22 -17.79
CA LEU A 408 13.48 -15.15 -17.93
C LEU A 408 14.00 -16.02 -19.08
N SER A 409 13.48 -17.25 -19.22
CA SER A 409 13.86 -18.14 -20.33
C SER A 409 13.45 -17.60 -21.70
N ARG A 410 12.49 -16.67 -21.74
CA ARG A 410 12.05 -15.95 -22.94
C ARG A 410 12.87 -14.68 -23.21
N GLY A 411 13.82 -14.33 -22.32
CA GLY A 411 14.70 -13.17 -22.47
C GLY A 411 14.18 -11.87 -21.84
N TYR A 412 13.11 -11.92 -21.05
CA TYR A 412 12.59 -10.71 -20.37
C TYR A 412 13.45 -10.36 -19.15
N SER A 413 13.81 -9.08 -19.00
CA SER A 413 14.56 -8.55 -17.85
C SER A 413 13.63 -8.19 -16.69
N ILE A 414 13.12 -9.18 -15.96
CA ILE A 414 12.12 -9.00 -14.89
C ILE A 414 12.69 -8.93 -13.47
N GLY A 415 14.00 -9.14 -13.29
CA GLY A 415 14.64 -9.27 -11.98
C GLY A 415 14.65 -10.71 -11.47
N ASP A 416 14.59 -10.89 -10.16
CA ASP A 416 14.72 -12.19 -9.50
C ASP A 416 13.46 -13.05 -9.60
N VAL A 417 13.63 -14.38 -9.46
CA VAL A 417 12.54 -15.37 -9.38
C VAL A 417 12.10 -15.49 -7.91
N ASP A 418 11.45 -14.46 -7.40
CA ASP A 418 11.06 -14.33 -5.99
C ASP A 418 9.57 -14.63 -5.71
N GLY A 419 8.77 -14.74 -6.79
CA GLY A 419 7.30 -14.90 -6.72
C GLY A 419 6.56 -13.60 -6.44
N LEU A 420 7.24 -12.45 -6.50
CA LEU A 420 6.63 -11.12 -6.39
C LEU A 420 6.43 -10.52 -7.78
N ILE A 421 5.20 -10.09 -8.08
CA ILE A 421 4.85 -9.61 -9.42
C ILE A 421 4.95 -8.09 -9.45
N GLY A 422 6.12 -7.59 -9.81
CA GLY A 422 6.40 -6.17 -10.05
C GLY A 422 6.01 -5.70 -11.46
N ASP A 423 6.21 -4.41 -11.74
CA ASP A 423 5.79 -3.81 -13.01
C ASP A 423 6.49 -4.42 -14.24
N LYS A 424 7.79 -4.71 -14.15
CA LYS A 424 8.53 -5.37 -15.24
C LYS A 424 7.97 -6.75 -15.54
N THR A 425 7.65 -7.52 -14.47
CA THR A 425 7.02 -8.84 -14.60
C THR A 425 5.63 -8.71 -15.21
N ARG A 426 4.80 -7.74 -14.79
CA ARG A 426 3.48 -7.49 -15.38
C ARG A 426 3.55 -7.13 -16.87
N GLN A 427 4.52 -6.31 -17.26
CA GLN A 427 4.74 -5.96 -18.68
C GLN A 427 5.12 -7.18 -19.51
N ALA A 428 6.03 -8.03 -19.01
CA ALA A 428 6.42 -9.27 -19.66
C ALA A 428 5.23 -10.25 -19.78
N ILE A 429 4.42 -10.37 -18.72
CA ILE A 429 3.20 -11.18 -18.75
C ILE A 429 2.24 -10.68 -19.83
N ARG A 430 2.01 -9.37 -19.99
CA ARG A 430 1.15 -8.83 -21.06
C ARG A 430 1.62 -9.26 -22.44
N GLN A 431 2.92 -9.24 -22.69
CA GLN A 431 3.49 -9.65 -23.98
C GLN A 431 3.27 -11.15 -24.22
N GLU A 432 3.50 -12.00 -23.23
CA GLU A 432 3.25 -13.43 -23.34
C GLU A 432 1.75 -13.77 -23.44
N GLN A 433 0.89 -13.02 -22.74
CA GLN A 433 -0.57 -13.16 -22.92
C GLN A 433 -0.99 -12.90 -24.37
N MET A 434 -0.48 -11.83 -25.00
CA MET A 434 -0.72 -11.57 -26.43
C MET A 434 -0.18 -12.71 -27.31
N HIS A 435 1.02 -13.23 -27.00
CA HIS A 435 1.60 -14.36 -27.72
C HIS A 435 0.73 -15.63 -27.63
N PHE A 436 0.06 -15.86 -26.50
CA PHE A 436 -0.85 -16.97 -26.28
C PHE A 436 -2.31 -16.69 -26.73
N GLY A 437 -2.60 -15.52 -27.30
CA GLY A 437 -3.97 -15.13 -27.66
C GLY A 437 -4.89 -14.84 -26.46
N LEU A 438 -4.30 -14.56 -25.30
CA LEU A 438 -5.02 -14.15 -24.09
C LEU A 438 -5.16 -12.63 -24.02
N SER A 439 -6.14 -12.14 -23.26
CA SER A 439 -6.27 -10.71 -22.97
C SER A 439 -5.03 -10.20 -22.20
N PRO A 440 -4.38 -9.09 -22.63
CA PRO A 440 -3.13 -8.61 -22.07
C PRO A 440 -3.33 -7.84 -20.75
N THR A 441 -3.80 -8.52 -19.73
CA THR A 441 -4.10 -7.94 -18.40
C THR A 441 -2.84 -7.68 -17.55
N GLY A 442 -1.75 -8.42 -17.79
CA GLY A 442 -0.55 -8.44 -16.95
C GLY A 442 -0.73 -9.20 -15.64
N ARG A 443 -1.85 -9.92 -15.46
CA ARG A 443 -2.10 -10.74 -14.28
C ARG A 443 -1.31 -12.04 -14.35
N ALA A 444 -0.66 -12.40 -13.24
CA ALA A 444 -0.05 -13.72 -13.05
C ALA A 444 -1.12 -14.70 -12.53
N GLY A 445 -2.16 -14.93 -13.32
CA GLY A 445 -3.27 -15.80 -12.97
C GLY A 445 -3.11 -17.22 -13.54
N GLN A 446 -4.12 -18.06 -13.28
CA GLN A 446 -4.12 -19.45 -13.75
C GLN A 446 -4.18 -19.58 -15.28
N LEU A 447 -4.74 -18.58 -15.98
CA LEU A 447 -4.83 -18.64 -17.45
C LEU A 447 -3.44 -18.60 -18.09
N ILE A 448 -2.60 -17.64 -17.72
CA ILE A 448 -1.25 -17.55 -18.27
C ILE A 448 -0.38 -18.73 -17.82
N LEU A 449 -0.53 -19.19 -16.58
CA LEU A 449 0.22 -20.35 -16.07
C LEU A 449 -0.09 -21.63 -16.87
N ARG A 450 -1.37 -21.90 -17.14
CA ARG A 450 -1.81 -23.05 -17.97
C ARG A 450 -1.23 -22.96 -19.38
N ALA A 451 -1.31 -21.77 -20.02
CA ALA A 451 -0.75 -21.58 -21.36
C ALA A 451 0.77 -21.85 -21.40
N ILE A 452 1.50 -21.44 -20.37
CA ILE A 452 2.95 -21.73 -20.21
C ILE A 452 3.19 -23.22 -20.07
N ARG A 453 2.46 -23.90 -19.19
CA ARG A 453 2.59 -25.35 -18.96
C ARG A 453 2.26 -26.17 -20.21
N ASP A 454 1.20 -25.80 -20.93
CA ASP A 454 0.81 -26.46 -22.19
C ASP A 454 1.89 -26.28 -23.28
N GLN A 455 2.49 -25.10 -23.38
CA GLN A 455 3.60 -24.87 -24.31
C GLN A 455 4.85 -25.70 -23.97
N ASN A 456 5.19 -25.78 -22.68
CA ASN A 456 6.33 -26.58 -22.22
C ASN A 456 6.10 -28.07 -22.47
N ALA A 457 4.90 -28.60 -22.21
CA ALA A 457 4.53 -29.98 -22.51
C ALA A 457 4.68 -30.32 -24.00
N LYS A 458 4.21 -29.42 -24.88
CA LYS A 458 4.38 -29.59 -26.35
C LYS A 458 5.85 -29.58 -26.81
N LYS A 459 6.74 -28.84 -26.10
CA LYS A 459 8.18 -28.85 -26.40
C LYS A 459 8.87 -30.12 -25.95
N MET A 460 8.42 -30.77 -24.88
CA MET A 460 8.98 -32.01 -24.34
C MET A 460 8.56 -33.24 -25.16
N MET A 461 7.48 -33.16 -25.95
CA MET A 461 7.00 -34.23 -26.81
C MET A 461 7.58 -34.18 -28.23
N LYS A 462 8.39 -33.19 -28.57
CA LYS A 462 9.13 -33.05 -29.84
C LYS A 462 10.61 -33.39 -29.64
#